data_b4b9f143f3c726604fb4185f89f1ea4b
#
_entry.id   b4b9f143f3c726604fb4185f89f1ea4b
#
_cell.length_a   1.000
_cell.length_b   1.000
_cell.length_c   1.000
_cell.angle_alpha   90.00
_cell.angle_beta   90.00
_cell.angle_gamma   90.00
#
_symmetry.space_group_name_H-M   'P 1'
#
loop_
_entity.id
_entity.type
_entity.pdbx_description
1 polymer ?
#
loop_
_entity_poly.entity_id
_entity_poly.type
_entity_poly.pdbx_seq_one_letter_code
_entity_poly.pdbx_strand_id
1 'polypeptide(L)'
;QPRSRGLGDVYKRQELKTELSKIKKVSPDSIFLGNGSDEAIDLVFRAFCEPRVDNVVAIDPTYGMYQVCADVNDVEYRKVLLDEDFQFSADKLLAAADEHTKLIFICSPNNPTGNDLLRSEIETLIRRFDGLVILDEAYNDFSEAPSFLENLNQYPNLIVLQTFSKAWGCAAIRLGMAFASPDIIGILSKIKYPYNVNQLTQKQAVEMLHRYYEIERWVKTLK
;
A
#
# COMPACT_ATOMS: atom_id res chain seq x y z
N GLN A 1 -26.41 -0.48 -27.36
CA GLN A 1 -25.07 -0.02 -27.00
C GLN A 1 -24.96 0.23 -25.50
N PRO A 2 -24.15 -0.51 -24.77
CA PRO A 2 -23.97 -0.26 -23.33
C PRO A 2 -22.75 0.66 -23.04
N ARG A 3 -22.55 1.74 -23.80
CA ARG A 3 -21.41 2.66 -23.60
C ARG A 3 -21.60 3.68 -22.49
N SER A 4 -22.82 3.94 -22.03
CA SER A 4 -23.07 4.98 -21.00
C SER A 4 -22.94 4.52 -19.55
N ARG A 5 -23.04 3.21 -19.27
CA ARG A 5 -22.95 2.69 -17.88
C ARG A 5 -21.51 2.60 -17.37
N GLY A 6 -20.53 2.36 -18.23
CA GLY A 6 -19.11 2.32 -17.85
C GLY A 6 -18.47 3.68 -17.61
N LEU A 7 -18.99 4.75 -18.23
CA LEU A 7 -18.48 6.10 -18.05
C LEU A 7 -18.72 6.63 -16.62
N GLY A 8 -19.87 6.32 -15.99
CA GLY A 8 -20.19 6.76 -14.65
C GLY A 8 -19.20 6.26 -13.58
N ASP A 9 -18.72 5.03 -13.70
CA ASP A 9 -17.75 4.45 -12.76
C ASP A 9 -16.33 5.04 -12.96
N VAL A 10 -15.97 5.36 -14.19
CA VAL A 10 -14.70 6.02 -14.50
C VAL A 10 -14.68 7.45 -13.97
N TYR A 11 -15.75 8.23 -14.18
CA TYR A 11 -15.85 9.60 -13.68
C TYR A 11 -15.83 9.69 -12.15
N LYS A 12 -16.53 8.80 -11.46
CA LYS A 12 -16.56 8.80 -9.98
C LYS A 12 -15.22 8.38 -9.38
N ARG A 13 -14.51 7.43 -9.98
CA ARG A 13 -13.13 7.13 -9.56
C ARG A 13 -12.21 8.33 -9.72
N GLN A 14 -12.39 9.10 -10.77
CA GLN A 14 -11.64 10.35 -10.96
C GLN A 14 -11.96 11.37 -9.86
N GLU A 15 -13.23 11.53 -9.49
CA GLU A 15 -13.65 12.37 -8.37
C GLU A 15 -12.98 11.94 -7.07
N LEU A 16 -13.06 10.64 -6.72
CA LEU A 16 -12.43 10.10 -5.51
C LEU A 16 -10.90 10.30 -5.51
N LYS A 17 -10.23 10.06 -6.63
CA LYS A 17 -8.78 10.31 -6.77
C LYS A 17 -8.45 11.80 -6.59
N THR A 18 -9.28 12.68 -7.11
CA THR A 18 -9.12 14.14 -6.98
C THR A 18 -9.25 14.58 -5.52
N GLU A 19 -10.24 14.09 -4.79
CA GLU A 19 -10.39 14.39 -3.37
C GLU A 19 -9.25 13.80 -2.51
N LEU A 20 -8.85 12.56 -2.77
CA LEU A 20 -7.68 11.93 -2.12
C LEU A 20 -6.40 12.73 -2.39
N SER A 21 -6.19 13.16 -3.64
CA SER A 21 -5.03 13.97 -4.04
C SER A 21 -4.88 15.25 -3.21
N LYS A 22 -5.98 15.93 -2.89
CA LYS A 22 -5.98 17.14 -2.05
C LYS A 22 -5.52 16.84 -0.62
N ILE A 23 -6.03 15.76 -0.02
CA ILE A 23 -5.75 15.38 1.37
C ILE A 23 -4.35 14.78 1.49
N LYS A 24 -4.01 13.85 0.59
CA LYS A 24 -2.73 13.12 0.62
C LYS A 24 -1.58 13.86 -0.06
N LYS A 25 -1.87 14.98 -0.74
CA LYS A 25 -0.88 15.85 -1.43
C LYS A 25 -0.06 15.10 -2.49
N VAL A 26 -0.67 14.16 -3.18
CA VAL A 26 -0.07 13.37 -4.27
C VAL A 26 -0.87 13.55 -5.55
N SER A 27 -0.22 13.37 -6.71
CA SER A 27 -0.93 13.43 -8.00
C SER A 27 -2.01 12.35 -8.10
N PRO A 28 -3.19 12.61 -8.69
CA PRO A 28 -4.19 11.58 -8.99
C PRO A 28 -3.63 10.40 -9.82
N ASP A 29 -2.63 10.66 -10.67
CA ASP A 29 -1.98 9.63 -11.49
C ASP A 29 -1.06 8.71 -10.66
N SER A 30 -0.70 9.13 -9.45
CA SER A 30 0.06 8.35 -8.48
C SER A 30 -0.83 7.56 -7.52
N ILE A 31 -2.14 7.46 -7.75
CA ILE A 31 -3.10 6.79 -6.87
C ILE A 31 -3.72 5.59 -7.57
N PHE A 32 -3.62 4.42 -6.98
CA PHE A 32 -4.41 3.23 -7.30
C PHE A 32 -5.50 3.04 -6.24
N LEU A 33 -6.70 2.60 -6.66
CA LEU A 33 -7.82 2.30 -5.77
C LEU A 33 -8.18 0.82 -5.90
N GLY A 34 -8.25 0.12 -4.77
CA GLY A 34 -8.53 -1.32 -4.70
C GLY A 34 -9.58 -1.69 -3.65
N ASN A 35 -10.08 -2.93 -3.73
CA ASN A 35 -10.95 -3.54 -2.72
C ASN A 35 -10.14 -3.92 -1.46
N GLY A 36 -9.86 -2.94 -0.61
CA GLY A 36 -8.85 -3.01 0.44
C GLY A 36 -7.44 -2.87 -0.15
N SER A 37 -6.44 -2.70 0.73
CA SER A 37 -5.03 -2.77 0.33
C SER A 37 -4.64 -4.16 -0.17
N ASP A 38 -5.39 -5.19 0.22
CA ASP A 38 -5.15 -6.58 -0.18
C ASP A 38 -5.19 -6.78 -1.70
N GLU A 39 -6.09 -6.06 -2.42
CA GLU A 39 -6.10 -6.10 -3.88
C GLU A 39 -4.80 -5.53 -4.48
N ALA A 40 -4.27 -4.47 -3.90
CA ALA A 40 -3.00 -3.91 -4.35
C ALA A 40 -1.84 -4.88 -4.05
N ILE A 41 -1.84 -5.53 -2.87
CA ILE A 41 -0.85 -6.55 -2.51
C ILE A 41 -0.86 -7.70 -3.52
N ASP A 42 -2.02 -8.29 -3.83
CA ASP A 42 -2.12 -9.38 -4.83
C ASP A 42 -1.65 -8.91 -6.22
N LEU A 43 -2.06 -7.73 -6.64
CA LEU A 43 -1.69 -7.20 -7.95
C LEU A 43 -0.20 -6.93 -8.12
N VAL A 44 0.54 -6.54 -7.06
CA VAL A 44 2.00 -6.35 -7.18
C VAL A 44 2.72 -7.67 -7.38
N PHE A 45 2.26 -8.77 -6.76
CA PHE A 45 2.79 -10.10 -7.07
C PHE A 45 2.58 -10.47 -8.53
N ARG A 46 1.35 -10.32 -9.01
CA ARG A 46 0.98 -10.64 -10.41
C ARG A 46 1.68 -9.78 -11.44
N ALA A 47 2.02 -8.54 -11.08
CA ALA A 47 2.63 -7.59 -12.00
C ALA A 47 4.15 -7.75 -12.11
N PHE A 48 4.80 -8.14 -11.01
CA PHE A 48 6.24 -7.98 -10.87
C PHE A 48 6.99 -9.27 -10.53
N CYS A 49 6.29 -10.37 -10.25
CA CYS A 49 6.92 -11.66 -9.94
C CYS A 49 6.58 -12.72 -10.99
N GLU A 50 7.57 -13.48 -11.41
CA GLU A 50 7.39 -14.70 -12.19
C GLU A 50 7.20 -15.88 -11.23
N PRO A 51 6.06 -16.62 -11.29
CA PRO A 51 5.80 -17.77 -10.43
C PRO A 51 6.92 -18.82 -10.50
N ARG A 52 7.31 -19.41 -9.38
CA ARG A 52 8.37 -20.43 -9.23
C ARG A 52 9.78 -19.99 -9.60
N VAL A 53 9.97 -18.75 -10.00
CA VAL A 53 11.27 -18.18 -10.38
C VAL A 53 11.67 -17.12 -9.40
N ASP A 54 10.78 -16.17 -9.15
CA ASP A 54 11.06 -15.02 -8.32
C ASP A 54 10.70 -15.25 -6.85
N ASN A 55 11.26 -14.43 -5.99
CA ASN A 55 11.00 -14.43 -4.57
C ASN A 55 10.71 -13.02 -4.05
N VAL A 56 10.18 -12.98 -2.85
CA VAL A 56 9.95 -11.76 -2.08
C VAL A 56 10.52 -11.90 -0.68
N VAL A 57 10.94 -10.78 -0.10
CA VAL A 57 11.45 -10.71 1.28
C VAL A 57 10.48 -9.88 2.11
N ALA A 58 10.24 -10.27 3.35
CA ALA A 58 9.47 -9.48 4.29
C ALA A 58 10.03 -9.61 5.71
N ILE A 59 9.79 -8.59 6.53
CA ILE A 59 10.01 -8.65 7.96
C ILE A 59 9.09 -9.69 8.61
N ASP A 60 9.48 -10.29 9.73
CA ASP A 60 8.66 -11.23 10.51
C ASP A 60 8.87 -11.00 12.02
N PRO A 61 7.80 -10.89 12.84
CA PRO A 61 6.39 -11.00 12.47
C PRO A 61 5.85 -9.75 11.76
N THR A 62 4.93 -9.96 10.78
CA THR A 62 4.24 -8.89 10.09
C THR A 62 2.86 -9.35 9.59
N TYR A 63 2.19 -8.54 8.78
CA TYR A 63 0.85 -8.83 8.26
C TYR A 63 0.83 -10.08 7.36
N GLY A 64 0.05 -11.08 7.78
CA GLY A 64 0.05 -12.42 7.17
C GLY A 64 -0.38 -12.50 5.70
N MET A 65 -1.10 -11.48 5.19
CA MET A 65 -1.55 -11.50 3.78
C MET A 65 -0.41 -11.42 2.77
N TYR A 66 0.76 -10.92 3.13
CA TYR A 66 1.91 -10.94 2.21
C TYR A 66 2.29 -12.38 1.86
N GLN A 67 2.40 -13.25 2.88
CA GLN A 67 2.68 -14.67 2.66
C GLN A 67 1.53 -15.35 1.90
N VAL A 68 0.27 -15.09 2.27
CA VAL A 68 -0.89 -15.65 1.57
C VAL A 68 -0.87 -15.29 0.09
N CYS A 69 -0.58 -14.03 -0.25
CA CYS A 69 -0.50 -13.61 -1.65
C CYS A 69 0.71 -14.24 -2.37
N ALA A 70 1.85 -14.42 -1.70
CA ALA A 70 3.00 -15.14 -2.26
C ALA A 70 2.63 -16.59 -2.58
N ASP A 71 2.01 -17.29 -1.62
CA ASP A 71 1.59 -18.69 -1.78
C ASP A 71 0.58 -18.86 -2.93
N VAL A 72 -0.42 -17.96 -3.02
CA VAL A 72 -1.42 -17.98 -4.12
C VAL A 72 -0.81 -17.74 -5.49
N ASN A 73 0.23 -16.90 -5.56
CA ASN A 73 0.94 -16.58 -6.80
C ASN A 73 2.13 -17.52 -7.07
N ASP A 74 2.35 -18.55 -6.25
CA ASP A 74 3.44 -19.54 -6.36
C ASP A 74 4.83 -18.85 -6.40
N VAL A 75 5.03 -17.85 -5.51
CA VAL A 75 6.26 -17.06 -5.34
C VAL A 75 6.89 -17.39 -3.98
N GLU A 76 8.21 -17.63 -3.96
CA GLU A 76 8.92 -17.90 -2.70
C GLU A 76 8.84 -16.70 -1.76
N TYR A 77 8.47 -16.95 -0.48
CA TYR A 77 8.36 -15.94 0.56
C TYR A 77 9.46 -16.11 1.62
N ARG A 78 10.38 -15.17 1.70
CA ARG A 78 11.53 -15.18 2.62
C ARG A 78 11.26 -14.25 3.80
N LYS A 79 11.47 -14.77 5.01
CA LYS A 79 11.25 -14.05 6.28
C LYS A 79 12.56 -13.59 6.88
N VAL A 80 12.61 -12.34 7.32
CA VAL A 80 13.72 -11.78 8.08
C VAL A 80 13.18 -11.32 9.44
N LEU A 81 13.64 -11.96 10.50
CA LEU A 81 13.19 -11.67 11.85
C LEU A 81 13.54 -10.25 12.27
N LEU A 82 12.56 -9.58 12.88
CA LEU A 82 12.79 -8.35 13.63
C LEU A 82 13.69 -8.64 14.84
N ASP A 83 14.36 -7.61 15.33
CA ASP A 83 15.16 -7.69 16.57
C ASP A 83 14.29 -7.66 17.84
N GLU A 84 14.92 -7.64 19.00
CA GLU A 84 14.25 -7.64 20.30
C GLU A 84 13.39 -6.38 20.55
N ASP A 85 13.71 -5.27 19.86
CA ASP A 85 12.95 -4.01 19.89
C ASP A 85 11.92 -3.91 18.75
N PHE A 86 11.67 -5.02 18.04
CA PHE A 86 10.81 -5.10 16.86
C PHE A 86 11.23 -4.15 15.74
N GLN A 87 12.54 -3.90 15.60
CA GLN A 87 13.10 -3.14 14.48
C GLN A 87 13.74 -4.08 13.46
N PHE A 88 13.91 -3.59 12.24
CA PHE A 88 14.66 -4.29 11.20
C PHE A 88 15.95 -3.55 10.85
N SER A 89 16.87 -4.24 10.22
CA SER A 89 18.05 -3.66 9.57
C SER A 89 17.92 -3.79 8.07
N ALA A 90 18.12 -2.71 7.34
CA ALA A 90 18.13 -2.71 5.88
C ALA A 90 19.19 -3.70 5.34
N ASP A 91 20.35 -3.78 6.00
CA ASP A 91 21.41 -4.73 5.62
C ASP A 91 20.98 -6.19 5.72
N LYS A 92 20.19 -6.55 6.75
CA LYS A 92 19.66 -7.93 6.90
C LYS A 92 18.65 -8.27 5.83
N LEU A 93 17.74 -7.33 5.49
CA LEU A 93 16.77 -7.52 4.41
C LEU A 93 17.45 -7.64 3.06
N LEU A 94 18.43 -6.78 2.78
CA LEU A 94 19.23 -6.83 1.55
C LEU A 94 20.06 -8.10 1.44
N ALA A 95 20.60 -8.61 2.56
CA ALA A 95 21.35 -9.87 2.57
C ALA A 95 20.47 -11.11 2.32
N ALA A 96 19.15 -11.02 2.58
CA ALA A 96 18.19 -12.08 2.27
C ALA A 96 17.67 -12.01 0.82
N ALA A 97 17.96 -10.91 0.11
CA ALA A 97 17.58 -10.69 -1.27
C ALA A 97 18.65 -11.23 -2.23
N ASP A 98 18.24 -11.64 -3.43
CA ASP A 98 19.08 -12.05 -4.54
C ASP A 98 18.57 -11.49 -5.88
N GLU A 99 19.12 -11.93 -7.02
CA GLU A 99 18.72 -11.48 -8.36
C GLU A 99 17.26 -11.79 -8.72
N HIS A 100 16.65 -12.76 -8.03
CA HIS A 100 15.25 -13.14 -8.19
C HIS A 100 14.32 -12.41 -7.23
N THR A 101 14.85 -11.62 -6.31
CA THR A 101 14.00 -10.85 -5.37
C THR A 101 13.42 -9.63 -6.07
N LYS A 102 12.10 -9.59 -6.21
CA LYS A 102 11.38 -8.50 -6.89
C LYS A 102 10.73 -7.52 -5.94
N LEU A 103 10.27 -8.00 -4.78
CA LEU A 103 9.52 -7.21 -3.82
C LEU A 103 10.11 -7.37 -2.42
N ILE A 104 10.16 -6.26 -1.67
CA ILE A 104 10.38 -6.29 -0.21
C ILE A 104 9.18 -5.64 0.48
N PHE A 105 8.55 -6.36 1.42
CA PHE A 105 7.41 -5.86 2.19
C PHE A 105 7.83 -5.41 3.57
N ILE A 106 7.40 -4.19 3.93
CA ILE A 106 7.58 -3.60 5.26
C ILE A 106 6.24 -3.01 5.69
N CYS A 107 5.86 -3.21 6.96
CA CYS A 107 4.66 -2.62 7.56
C CYS A 107 5.09 -1.62 8.65
N SER A 108 4.67 -0.36 8.53
CA SER A 108 4.98 0.66 9.55
C SER A 108 3.85 1.70 9.64
N PRO A 109 3.20 1.82 10.80
CA PRO A 109 3.33 0.99 12.02
C PRO A 109 3.06 -0.49 11.75
N ASN A 110 3.88 -1.37 12.38
CA ASN A 110 3.81 -2.80 12.07
C ASN A 110 2.61 -3.49 12.76
N ASN A 111 2.02 -4.43 12.08
CA ASN A 111 1.02 -5.36 12.63
C ASN A 111 1.66 -6.76 12.70
N PRO A 112 1.83 -7.40 13.89
CA PRO A 112 1.07 -7.13 15.11
C PRO A 112 1.80 -6.32 16.19
N THR A 113 3.03 -5.88 15.98
CA THR A 113 3.88 -5.32 17.04
C THR A 113 3.49 -3.88 17.46
N GLY A 114 2.82 -3.14 16.58
CA GLY A 114 2.23 -1.83 16.85
C GLY A 114 3.21 -0.65 16.84
N ASN A 115 4.49 -0.91 16.62
CA ASN A 115 5.54 0.13 16.62
C ASN A 115 5.80 0.68 15.22
N ASP A 116 6.26 1.93 15.18
CA ASP A 116 6.88 2.48 13.98
C ASP A 116 8.26 1.87 13.77
N LEU A 117 8.61 1.61 12.52
CA LEU A 117 9.95 1.21 12.13
C LEU A 117 10.83 2.43 11.87
N LEU A 118 12.14 2.29 12.10
CA LEU A 118 13.10 3.38 11.93
C LEU A 118 13.10 3.88 10.48
N ARG A 119 12.73 5.15 10.30
CA ARG A 119 12.65 5.80 9.00
C ARG A 119 13.96 5.73 8.21
N SER A 120 15.10 5.89 8.89
CA SER A 120 16.42 5.81 8.27
C SER A 120 16.72 4.44 7.65
N GLU A 121 16.25 3.35 8.28
CA GLU A 121 16.38 2.00 7.74
C GLU A 121 15.49 1.79 6.52
N ILE A 122 14.24 2.31 6.58
CA ILE A 122 13.31 2.27 5.43
C ILE A 122 13.91 3.03 4.23
N GLU A 123 14.42 4.25 4.45
CA GLU A 123 15.05 5.05 3.39
C GLU A 123 16.30 4.37 2.83
N THR A 124 17.12 3.76 3.67
CA THR A 124 18.30 3.01 3.26
C THR A 124 17.93 1.83 2.38
N LEU A 125 16.90 1.08 2.79
CA LEU A 125 16.39 -0.04 2.01
C LEU A 125 15.88 0.40 0.62
N ILE A 126 15.03 1.43 0.57
CA ILE A 126 14.48 1.95 -0.69
C ILE A 126 15.58 2.37 -1.66
N ARG A 127 16.64 3.02 -1.15
CA ARG A 127 17.74 3.52 -1.99
C ARG A 127 18.69 2.43 -2.49
N ARG A 128 18.82 1.32 -1.78
CA ARG A 128 19.81 0.26 -2.06
C ARG A 128 19.22 -0.97 -2.72
N PHE A 129 17.90 -1.12 -2.67
CA PHE A 129 17.23 -2.25 -3.31
C PHE A 129 16.82 -1.90 -4.74
N ASP A 130 17.21 -2.72 -5.71
CA ASP A 130 16.92 -2.52 -7.12
C ASP A 130 15.48 -2.91 -7.53
N GLY A 131 14.78 -3.70 -6.68
CA GLY A 131 13.37 -4.06 -6.86
C GLY A 131 12.41 -3.06 -6.20
N LEU A 132 11.14 -3.44 -6.05
CA LEU A 132 10.12 -2.60 -5.44
C LEU A 132 10.03 -2.80 -3.93
N VAL A 133 10.00 -1.71 -3.18
CA VAL A 133 9.71 -1.71 -1.74
C VAL A 133 8.23 -1.38 -1.55
N ILE A 134 7.50 -2.29 -0.88
CA ILE A 134 6.10 -2.12 -0.53
C ILE A 134 6.03 -1.73 0.95
N LEU A 135 5.74 -0.47 1.21
CA LEU A 135 5.58 0.06 2.57
C LEU A 135 4.09 0.11 2.91
N ASP A 136 3.66 -0.78 3.79
CA ASP A 136 2.28 -0.81 4.26
C ASP A 136 2.09 0.17 5.42
N GLU A 137 1.44 1.28 5.13
CA GLU A 137 1.06 2.35 6.04
C GLU A 137 -0.43 2.24 6.45
N ALA A 138 -1.01 1.05 6.53
CA ALA A 138 -2.42 0.88 6.91
C ALA A 138 -2.75 1.50 8.27
N TYR A 139 -1.78 1.65 9.14
CA TYR A 139 -1.91 2.23 10.48
C TYR A 139 -1.24 3.61 10.63
N ASN A 140 -0.79 4.22 9.55
CA ASN A 140 -0.02 5.48 9.60
C ASN A 140 -0.79 6.64 10.24
N ASP A 141 -2.13 6.68 10.13
CA ASP A 141 -2.93 7.71 10.80
C ASP A 141 -2.77 7.69 12.33
N PHE A 142 -2.31 6.56 12.92
CA PHE A 142 -2.00 6.42 14.34
C PHE A 142 -0.52 6.71 14.67
N SER A 143 0.37 6.80 13.69
CA SER A 143 1.77 7.17 13.88
C SER A 143 1.93 8.66 14.19
N GLU A 144 3.05 9.01 14.82
CA GLU A 144 3.51 10.40 14.93
C GLU A 144 4.52 10.74 13.84
N ALA A 145 5.08 9.72 13.19
CA ALA A 145 5.98 9.89 12.07
C ALA A 145 5.23 10.34 10.81
N PRO A 146 5.79 11.23 10.00
CA PRO A 146 5.19 11.63 8.73
C PRO A 146 5.17 10.47 7.75
N SER A 147 4.08 10.37 6.97
CA SER A 147 3.96 9.38 5.89
C SER A 147 5.06 9.55 4.84
N PHE A 148 5.48 8.44 4.23
CA PHE A 148 6.39 8.47 3.08
C PHE A 148 5.75 9.09 1.82
N LEU A 149 4.45 9.35 1.83
CA LEU A 149 3.78 10.11 0.77
C LEU A 149 4.36 11.51 0.58
N GLU A 150 4.87 12.15 1.64
CA GLU A 150 5.50 13.47 1.56
C GLU A 150 6.72 13.49 0.63
N ASN A 151 7.40 12.37 0.51
CA ASN A 151 8.62 12.22 -0.29
C ASN A 151 8.48 11.21 -1.43
N LEU A 152 7.25 10.79 -1.77
CA LEU A 152 6.98 9.73 -2.75
C LEU A 152 7.73 9.93 -4.08
N ASN A 153 7.79 11.17 -4.56
CA ASN A 153 8.46 11.52 -5.82
C ASN A 153 9.99 11.30 -5.80
N GLN A 154 10.59 11.14 -4.62
CA GLN A 154 12.03 10.88 -4.48
C GLN A 154 12.36 9.38 -4.61
N TYR A 155 11.36 8.53 -4.56
CA TYR A 155 11.49 7.07 -4.48
C TYR A 155 10.71 6.38 -5.61
N PRO A 156 11.29 6.24 -6.81
CA PRO A 156 10.59 5.69 -7.98
C PRO A 156 10.20 4.22 -7.82
N ASN A 157 10.85 3.49 -6.91
CA ASN A 157 10.63 2.09 -6.61
C ASN A 157 9.80 1.85 -5.32
N LEU A 158 9.18 2.90 -4.77
CA LEU A 158 8.34 2.79 -3.57
C LEU A 158 6.87 2.67 -3.93
N ILE A 159 6.18 1.73 -3.29
CA ILE A 159 4.72 1.64 -3.25
C ILE A 159 4.29 1.79 -1.79
N VAL A 160 3.50 2.82 -1.49
CA VAL A 160 2.89 3.03 -0.16
C VAL A 160 1.46 2.53 -0.18
N LEU A 161 1.09 1.67 0.76
CA LEU A 161 -0.27 1.17 0.92
C LEU A 161 -0.96 1.91 2.07
N GLN A 162 -2.22 2.30 1.87
CA GLN A 162 -3.08 2.85 2.92
C GLN A 162 -4.51 2.31 2.76
N THR A 163 -5.35 2.46 3.80
CA THR A 163 -6.70 1.89 3.81
C THR A 163 -7.69 2.75 4.58
N PHE A 164 -8.96 2.69 4.18
CA PHE A 164 -10.08 3.22 4.94
C PHE A 164 -10.54 2.29 6.06
N SER A 165 -9.99 1.09 6.15
CA SER A 165 -10.46 0.05 7.08
C SER A 165 -10.09 0.28 8.53
N LYS A 166 -9.08 1.11 8.83
CA LYS A 166 -8.51 1.29 10.18
C LYS A 166 -8.96 2.61 10.80
N ALA A 167 -8.13 3.62 10.82
CA ALA A 167 -8.42 4.92 11.44
C ALA A 167 -9.70 5.58 10.92
N TRP A 168 -10.06 5.36 9.65
CA TRP A 168 -11.28 5.88 9.05
C TRP A 168 -12.56 5.16 9.48
N GLY A 169 -12.47 4.03 10.19
CA GLY A 169 -13.63 3.27 10.67
C GLY A 169 -14.49 2.67 9.55
N CYS A 170 -14.01 2.61 8.33
CA CYS A 170 -14.77 2.25 7.13
C CYS A 170 -14.38 0.89 6.54
N ALA A 171 -14.14 -0.12 7.38
CA ALA A 171 -13.76 -1.46 6.93
C ALA A 171 -14.77 -2.10 5.98
N ALA A 172 -16.06 -1.82 6.18
CA ALA A 172 -17.17 -2.41 5.39
C ALA A 172 -17.19 -1.96 3.93
N ILE A 173 -16.69 -0.75 3.61
CA ILE A 173 -16.68 -0.26 2.23
C ILE A 173 -15.55 -0.87 1.39
N ARG A 174 -14.64 -1.62 2.01
CA ARG A 174 -13.54 -2.31 1.32
C ARG A 174 -12.71 -1.41 0.41
N LEU A 175 -12.31 -0.23 0.89
CA LEU A 175 -11.46 0.67 0.11
C LEU A 175 -10.04 0.69 0.65
N GLY A 176 -9.09 0.36 -0.22
CA GLY A 176 -7.66 0.54 -0.03
C GLY A 176 -7.03 1.33 -1.16
N MET A 177 -5.84 1.81 -0.92
CA MET A 177 -5.09 2.64 -1.86
C MET A 177 -3.65 2.16 -1.95
N ALA A 178 -3.08 2.24 -3.16
CA ALA A 178 -1.64 2.23 -3.35
C ALA A 178 -1.21 3.55 -3.99
N PHE A 179 -0.11 4.08 -3.49
CA PHE A 179 0.51 5.30 -3.99
C PHE A 179 1.92 4.96 -4.49
N ALA A 180 2.22 5.32 -5.74
CA ALA A 180 3.51 5.06 -6.35
C ALA A 180 3.76 6.01 -7.53
N SER A 181 4.89 5.83 -8.22
CA SER A 181 5.14 6.52 -9.47
C SER A 181 4.01 6.25 -10.49
N PRO A 182 3.69 7.20 -11.39
CA PRO A 182 2.66 7.02 -12.41
C PRO A 182 2.87 5.76 -13.27
N ASP A 183 4.13 5.36 -13.51
CA ASP A 183 4.46 4.16 -14.28
C ASP A 183 3.97 2.89 -13.57
N ILE A 184 4.26 2.75 -12.28
CA ILE A 184 3.80 1.62 -11.45
C ILE A 184 2.27 1.61 -11.39
N ILE A 185 1.64 2.76 -11.14
CA ILE A 185 0.17 2.88 -11.09
C ILE A 185 -0.44 2.54 -12.45
N GLY A 186 0.23 2.90 -13.55
CA GLY A 186 -0.14 2.53 -14.90
C GLY A 186 -0.18 1.02 -15.12
N ILE A 187 0.83 0.29 -14.61
CA ILE A 187 0.89 -1.18 -14.67
C ILE A 187 -0.25 -1.80 -13.86
N LEU A 188 -0.41 -1.43 -12.58
CA LEU A 188 -1.50 -1.95 -11.73
C LEU A 188 -2.88 -1.67 -12.34
N SER A 189 -3.06 -0.51 -12.96
CA SER A 189 -4.31 -0.11 -13.60
C SER A 189 -4.65 -0.95 -14.84
N LYS A 190 -3.66 -1.51 -15.52
CA LYS A 190 -3.87 -2.39 -16.70
C LYS A 190 -4.32 -3.80 -16.30
N ILE A 191 -3.85 -4.33 -15.17
CA ILE A 191 -4.10 -5.72 -14.76
C ILE A 191 -5.26 -5.88 -13.79
N LYS A 192 -5.69 -4.81 -13.11
CA LYS A 192 -6.85 -4.85 -12.22
C LYS A 192 -8.16 -5.14 -12.99
N TYR A 193 -9.15 -5.67 -12.29
CA TYR A 193 -10.49 -5.78 -12.87
C TYR A 193 -11.08 -4.41 -13.21
N PRO A 194 -11.79 -4.27 -14.36
CA PRO A 194 -12.33 -2.98 -14.82
C PRO A 194 -13.22 -2.26 -13.80
N TYR A 195 -14.01 -3.01 -13.04
CA TYR A 195 -15.00 -2.50 -12.08
C TYR A 195 -14.67 -2.87 -10.63
N ASN A 196 -13.39 -2.85 -10.28
CA ASN A 196 -12.91 -3.32 -8.99
C ASN A 196 -13.47 -2.57 -7.77
N VAL A 197 -13.73 -1.28 -7.85
CA VAL A 197 -14.31 -0.49 -6.75
C VAL A 197 -15.71 -0.03 -7.15
N ASN A 198 -16.74 -0.50 -6.42
CA ASN A 198 -18.13 -0.21 -6.74
C ASN A 198 -18.52 1.25 -6.41
N GLN A 199 -19.65 1.72 -6.99
CA GLN A 199 -20.09 3.11 -6.85
C GLN A 199 -20.48 3.51 -5.42
N LEU A 200 -21.03 2.58 -4.64
CA LEU A 200 -21.41 2.87 -3.24
C LEU A 200 -20.16 3.12 -2.39
N THR A 201 -19.12 2.29 -2.57
CA THR A 201 -17.81 2.49 -1.95
C THR A 201 -17.23 3.86 -2.31
N GLN A 202 -17.25 4.22 -3.61
CA GLN A 202 -16.69 5.50 -4.07
C GLN A 202 -17.45 6.69 -3.45
N LYS A 203 -18.78 6.65 -3.45
CA LYS A 203 -19.61 7.70 -2.86
C LYS A 203 -19.35 7.84 -1.37
N GLN A 204 -19.38 6.74 -0.63
CA GLN A 204 -19.13 6.75 0.82
C GLN A 204 -17.73 7.27 1.15
N ALA A 205 -16.73 6.90 0.35
CA ALA A 205 -15.36 7.38 0.54
C ALA A 205 -15.26 8.90 0.35
N VAL A 206 -15.87 9.46 -0.69
CA VAL A 206 -15.91 10.93 -0.90
C VAL A 206 -16.58 11.64 0.27
N GLU A 207 -17.71 11.12 0.76
CA GLU A 207 -18.38 11.66 1.94
C GLU A 207 -17.47 11.66 3.19
N MET A 208 -16.72 10.57 3.41
CA MET A 208 -15.76 10.48 4.51
C MET A 208 -14.59 11.44 4.35
N LEU A 209 -14.06 11.62 3.12
CA LEU A 209 -13.00 12.60 2.86
C LEU A 209 -13.42 14.02 3.19
N HIS A 210 -14.66 14.39 2.93
CA HIS A 210 -15.20 15.71 3.33
C HIS A 210 -15.31 15.87 4.85
N ARG A 211 -15.28 14.76 5.60
CA ARG A 211 -15.31 14.74 7.07
C ARG A 211 -13.94 14.40 7.68
N TYR A 212 -12.85 14.61 6.94
CA TYR A 212 -11.49 14.26 7.36
C TYR A 212 -11.12 14.79 8.76
N TYR A 213 -11.57 16.02 9.11
CA TYR A 213 -11.35 16.61 10.43
C TYR A 213 -11.94 15.78 11.60
N GLU A 214 -13.02 15.02 11.35
CA GLU A 214 -13.57 14.11 12.37
C GLU A 214 -12.65 12.92 12.60
N ILE A 215 -12.07 12.39 11.53
CA ILE A 215 -11.11 11.29 11.61
C ILE A 215 -9.88 11.71 12.43
N GLU A 216 -9.32 12.88 12.15
CA GLU A 216 -8.18 13.41 12.92
C GLU A 216 -8.54 13.55 14.42
N ARG A 217 -9.74 14.01 14.73
CA ARG A 217 -10.21 14.11 16.12
C ARG A 217 -10.33 12.75 16.78
N TRP A 218 -10.91 11.76 16.09
CA TRP A 218 -11.06 10.39 16.62
C TRP A 218 -9.68 9.76 16.88
N VAL A 219 -8.78 9.87 15.93
CA VAL A 219 -7.40 9.37 16.06
C VAL A 219 -6.72 9.98 17.28
N LYS A 220 -6.85 11.31 17.50
CA LYS A 220 -6.30 11.98 18.69
C LYS A 220 -6.91 11.50 20.01
N THR A 221 -8.11 10.97 20.00
CA THR A 221 -8.78 10.43 21.20
C THR A 221 -8.32 9.00 21.49
N LEU A 222 -7.89 8.26 20.45
CA LEU A 222 -7.46 6.87 20.54
C LEU A 222 -5.96 6.71 20.85
N LYS A 223 -5.15 7.75 20.61
CA LYS A 223 -3.74 7.87 21.04
C LYS A 223 -3.65 8.27 22.51
#